data_901d20ec36a10257c54b2d96a9a76b08
#
_entry.id   901d20ec36a10257c54b2d96a9a76b08
#
_cell.length_a   1.000
_cell.length_b   1.000
_cell.length_c   1.000
_cell.angle_alpha   90.00
_cell.angle_beta   90.00
_cell.angle_gamma   90.00
#
_symmetry.space_group_name_H-M   'P 1'
#
loop_
_entity.id
_entity.type
_entity.pdbx_description
1 polymer ?
#
loop_
_entity_poly.entity_id
_entity_poly.type
_entity_poly.pdbx_seq_one_letter_code
_entity_poly.pdbx_strand_id
1 'polypeptide(L)'
;KPENILVVTSHQYGDLVMEHLPDIPPENILLEPYRRNTAPCIAYAASKLYHKNPDATMVITPSDHFISNESLYLSTISSALDYAKSHDDLLTIGIEPTRPETAYGYIQKEMSEYQNIDGHIAYRVKTFTEKPSYDMAKVLVDSGEFLWNSGIFVWNVKSIKREMEGCLPEVANLFSQGDKYYYTDKEQAYIDTIYNDCPSISIDYGVMERTSKASVFKASFGWSDLGTWESLY
;
A
#
# COMPACT_ATOMS: atom_id res chain seq x y z
N LYS A 1 13.63 -11.35 5.71
CA LYS A 1 14.69 -11.09 6.68
C LYS A 1 14.45 -9.71 7.29
N PRO A 2 14.78 -9.47 8.59
CA PRO A 2 14.53 -8.20 9.27
C PRO A 2 15.10 -6.97 8.54
N GLU A 3 16.28 -7.09 7.93
CA GLU A 3 16.92 -6.01 7.17
C GLU A 3 16.14 -5.56 5.91
N ASN A 4 15.14 -6.34 5.49
CA ASN A 4 14.27 -6.04 4.36
C ASN A 4 12.89 -5.52 4.79
N ILE A 5 12.68 -5.26 6.08
CA ILE A 5 11.44 -4.73 6.64
C ILE A 5 11.66 -3.26 6.98
N LEU A 6 10.78 -2.40 6.46
CA LEU A 6 10.66 -1.01 6.85
C LEU A 6 9.38 -0.84 7.67
N VAL A 7 9.47 -0.19 8.81
CA VAL A 7 8.30 0.19 9.63
C VAL A 7 8.17 1.70 9.60
N VAL A 8 7.04 2.20 9.11
CA VAL A 8 6.75 3.64 9.14
C VAL A 8 5.74 3.90 10.24
N THR A 9 6.09 4.76 11.17
CA THR A 9 5.26 5.09 12.35
C THR A 9 5.44 6.53 12.77
N SER A 10 4.59 7.03 13.68
CA SER A 10 4.78 8.39 14.21
C SER A 10 5.92 8.42 15.25
N HIS A 11 6.54 9.57 15.42
CA HIS A 11 7.60 9.82 16.40
C HIS A 11 7.27 9.27 17.80
N GLN A 12 6.02 9.45 18.25
CA GLN A 12 5.60 9.03 19.59
C GLN A 12 5.64 7.52 19.84
N TYR A 13 5.67 6.71 18.77
CA TYR A 13 5.69 5.24 18.87
C TYR A 13 7.03 4.64 18.48
N GLY A 14 8.03 5.45 18.13
CA GLY A 14 9.34 4.96 17.68
C GLY A 14 10.01 4.04 18.70
N ASP A 15 10.10 4.48 19.96
CA ASP A 15 10.72 3.68 21.05
C ASP A 15 9.96 2.37 21.29
N LEU A 16 8.62 2.41 21.24
CA LEU A 16 7.79 1.23 21.41
C LEU A 16 8.00 0.22 20.28
N VAL A 17 8.10 0.70 19.03
CA VAL A 17 8.40 -0.17 17.88
C VAL A 17 9.78 -0.79 18.01
N MET A 18 10.80 -0.04 18.41
CA MET A 18 12.15 -0.56 18.63
C MET A 18 12.19 -1.61 19.75
N GLU A 19 11.42 -1.41 20.82
CA GLU A 19 11.29 -2.38 21.92
C GLU A 19 10.63 -3.69 21.46
N HIS A 20 9.56 -3.59 20.67
CA HIS A 20 8.79 -4.75 20.23
C HIS A 20 9.40 -5.49 19.03
N LEU A 21 10.21 -4.82 18.23
CA LEU A 21 10.83 -5.34 17.00
C LEU A 21 12.37 -5.16 17.04
N PRO A 22 13.05 -5.74 18.03
CA PRO A 22 14.50 -5.52 18.25
C PRO A 22 15.39 -6.03 17.13
N ASP A 23 14.89 -6.94 16.30
CA ASP A 23 15.63 -7.50 15.16
C ASP A 23 15.61 -6.60 13.92
N ILE A 24 14.71 -5.61 13.86
CA ILE A 24 14.66 -4.65 12.76
C ILE A 24 15.74 -3.58 12.97
N PRO A 25 16.61 -3.34 11.95
CA PRO A 25 17.61 -2.28 12.05
C PRO A 25 16.96 -0.92 12.37
N PRO A 26 17.51 -0.13 13.29
CA PRO A 26 16.94 1.18 13.67
C PRO A 26 16.74 2.13 12.48
N GLU A 27 17.63 2.10 11.48
CA GLU A 27 17.51 2.90 10.26
C GLU A 27 16.33 2.49 9.38
N ASN A 28 15.71 1.33 9.63
CA ASN A 28 14.52 0.85 8.95
C ASN A 28 13.22 1.23 9.68
N ILE A 29 13.32 1.86 10.86
CA ILE A 29 12.16 2.43 11.57
C ILE A 29 12.06 3.91 11.19
N LEU A 30 11.12 4.23 10.31
CA LEU A 30 10.91 5.54 9.73
C LEU A 30 9.91 6.33 10.57
N LEU A 31 10.32 7.47 11.08
CA LEU A 31 9.51 8.25 12.02
C LEU A 31 8.88 9.46 11.34
N GLU A 32 7.54 9.49 11.32
CA GLU A 32 6.77 10.64 10.82
C GLU A 32 6.51 11.63 11.96
N PRO A 33 6.86 12.93 11.79
CA PRO A 33 6.58 13.93 12.83
C PRO A 33 5.09 14.24 12.96
N TYR A 34 4.32 14.12 11.85
CA TYR A 34 2.89 14.36 11.79
C TYR A 34 2.19 13.26 11.01
N ARG A 35 0.94 12.98 11.33
CA ARG A 35 0.10 12.07 10.56
C ARG A 35 -0.39 12.77 9.29
N ARG A 36 0.11 12.36 8.13
CA ARG A 36 -0.26 12.90 6.81
C ARG A 36 -0.92 11.86 5.89
N ASN A 37 -1.50 10.79 6.50
CA ASN A 37 -2.12 9.69 5.77
C ASN A 37 -1.10 8.83 4.99
N THR A 38 -1.56 7.89 4.14
CA THR A 38 -0.73 6.81 3.60
C THR A 38 0.14 7.21 2.41
N ALA A 39 -0.20 8.24 1.62
CA ALA A 39 0.64 8.61 0.48
C ALA A 39 2.01 9.17 0.89
N PRO A 40 2.15 10.12 1.85
CA PRO A 40 3.45 10.54 2.36
C PRO A 40 4.25 9.42 3.04
N CYS A 41 3.58 8.56 3.81
CA CYS A 41 4.17 7.37 4.42
C CYS A 41 4.86 6.48 3.37
N ILE A 42 4.15 6.16 2.29
CA ILE A 42 4.66 5.34 1.18
C ILE A 42 5.74 6.10 0.38
N ALA A 43 5.58 7.41 0.17
CA ALA A 43 6.57 8.23 -0.53
C ALA A 43 7.91 8.26 0.21
N TYR A 44 7.89 8.36 1.54
CA TYR A 44 9.09 8.28 2.38
C TYR A 44 9.79 6.92 2.21
N ALA A 45 9.06 5.83 2.46
CA ALA A 45 9.61 4.50 2.34
C ALA A 45 10.13 4.20 0.92
N ALA A 46 9.38 4.57 -0.11
CA ALA A 46 9.76 4.37 -1.50
C ALA A 46 11.01 5.17 -1.90
N SER A 47 11.10 6.43 -1.49
CA SER A 47 12.27 7.28 -1.81
C SER A 47 13.54 6.79 -1.12
N LYS A 48 13.43 6.41 0.16
CA LYS A 48 14.55 5.82 0.91
C LYS A 48 14.99 4.49 0.33
N LEU A 49 14.03 3.61 -0.02
CA LEU A 49 14.33 2.33 -0.65
C LEU A 49 14.95 2.51 -2.03
N TYR A 50 14.42 3.43 -2.85
CA TYR A 50 14.96 3.74 -4.17
C TYR A 50 16.42 4.19 -4.11
N HIS A 51 16.76 5.00 -3.13
CA HIS A 51 18.15 5.44 -2.89
C HIS A 51 19.08 4.25 -2.64
N LYS A 52 18.63 3.23 -1.89
CA LYS A 52 19.41 2.02 -1.57
C LYS A 52 19.42 1.01 -2.72
N ASN A 53 18.27 0.79 -3.35
CA ASN A 53 18.09 -0.18 -4.44
C ASN A 53 16.98 0.26 -5.39
N PRO A 54 17.32 0.89 -6.52
CA PRO A 54 16.33 1.34 -7.52
C PRO A 54 15.49 0.23 -8.14
N ASP A 55 15.96 -1.03 -8.10
CA ASP A 55 15.26 -2.18 -8.68
C ASP A 55 14.44 -2.97 -7.64
N ALA A 56 14.29 -2.43 -6.42
CA ALA A 56 13.54 -3.09 -5.36
C ALA A 56 12.06 -3.21 -5.69
N THR A 57 11.46 -4.33 -5.26
CA THR A 57 10.01 -4.52 -5.21
C THR A 57 9.55 -4.37 -3.77
N MET A 58 8.45 -3.67 -3.58
CA MET A 58 7.87 -3.36 -2.27
C MET A 58 6.56 -4.12 -2.07
N VAL A 59 6.36 -4.63 -0.86
CA VAL A 59 5.05 -5.00 -0.34
C VAL A 59 4.70 -3.99 0.74
N ILE A 60 3.56 -3.35 0.61
CA ILE A 60 3.00 -2.43 1.59
C ILE A 60 1.81 -3.11 2.25
N THR A 61 1.80 -3.17 3.56
CA THR A 61 0.72 -3.78 4.32
C THR A 61 0.43 -2.97 5.57
N PRO A 62 -0.84 -2.76 5.93
CA PRO A 62 -1.20 -2.29 7.27
C PRO A 62 -0.71 -3.30 8.32
N SER A 63 -0.38 -2.81 9.51
CA SER A 63 0.19 -3.64 10.59
C SER A 63 -0.86 -4.30 11.48
N ASP A 64 -2.12 -3.93 11.35
CA ASP A 64 -3.25 -4.29 12.23
C ASP A 64 -4.31 -5.17 11.57
N HIS A 65 -4.09 -5.62 10.34
CA HIS A 65 -5.00 -6.52 9.65
C HIS A 65 -4.84 -7.97 10.09
N PHE A 66 -5.95 -8.70 10.10
CA PHE A 66 -5.98 -10.12 10.40
C PHE A 66 -5.99 -10.96 9.12
N ILE A 67 -5.20 -12.03 9.11
CA ILE A 67 -5.10 -12.99 8.01
C ILE A 67 -5.20 -14.41 8.61
N SER A 68 -6.26 -15.16 8.25
CA SER A 68 -6.49 -16.48 8.83
C SER A 68 -5.74 -17.60 8.12
N ASN A 69 -5.36 -17.44 6.86
CA ASN A 69 -4.62 -18.44 6.09
C ASN A 69 -3.26 -17.90 5.63
N GLU A 70 -2.26 -18.03 6.50
CA GLU A 70 -0.89 -17.54 6.25
C GLU A 70 -0.25 -18.18 5.01
N SER A 71 -0.45 -19.47 4.78
CA SER A 71 0.16 -20.18 3.64
C SER A 71 -0.35 -19.63 2.31
N LEU A 72 -1.65 -19.38 2.22
CA LEU A 72 -2.26 -18.79 1.02
C LEU A 72 -1.87 -17.32 0.86
N TYR A 73 -1.78 -16.57 1.95
CA TYR A 73 -1.26 -15.20 1.95
C TYR A 73 0.17 -15.16 1.39
N LEU A 74 1.07 -15.98 1.92
CA LEU A 74 2.46 -16.02 1.49
C LEU A 74 2.61 -16.40 0.01
N SER A 75 1.84 -17.39 -0.47
CA SER A 75 1.84 -17.75 -1.89
C SER A 75 1.32 -16.61 -2.77
N THR A 76 0.24 -15.95 -2.36
CA THR A 76 -0.32 -14.79 -3.08
C THR A 76 0.69 -13.65 -3.16
N ILE A 77 1.33 -13.30 -2.05
CA ILE A 77 2.34 -12.23 -2.03
C ILE A 77 3.59 -12.61 -2.84
N SER A 78 4.01 -13.88 -2.81
CA SER A 78 5.14 -14.35 -3.63
C SER A 78 4.86 -14.14 -5.12
N SER A 79 3.69 -14.58 -5.61
CA SER A 79 3.28 -14.41 -7.01
C SER A 79 3.09 -12.92 -7.36
N ALA A 80 2.58 -12.11 -6.42
CA ALA A 80 2.45 -10.67 -6.59
C ALA A 80 3.82 -9.97 -6.72
N LEU A 81 4.82 -10.40 -5.93
CA LEU A 81 6.20 -9.92 -6.05
C LEU A 81 6.82 -10.28 -7.40
N ASP A 82 6.61 -11.50 -7.88
CA ASP A 82 7.13 -11.94 -9.19
C ASP A 82 6.46 -11.19 -10.35
N TYR A 83 5.15 -10.92 -10.23
CA TYR A 83 4.44 -10.03 -11.16
C TYR A 83 5.05 -8.63 -11.19
N ALA A 84 5.22 -8.00 -10.02
CA ALA A 84 5.71 -6.63 -9.91
C ALA A 84 7.18 -6.44 -10.37
N LYS A 85 7.99 -7.50 -10.40
CA LYS A 85 9.35 -7.46 -10.97
C LYS A 85 9.37 -7.28 -12.48
N SER A 86 8.33 -7.77 -13.18
CA SER A 86 8.26 -7.80 -14.64
C SER A 86 7.22 -6.85 -15.22
N HIS A 87 6.40 -6.21 -14.38
CA HIS A 87 5.34 -5.29 -14.79
C HIS A 87 5.49 -3.93 -14.11
N ASP A 88 5.15 -2.90 -14.83
CA ASP A 88 5.18 -1.51 -14.34
C ASP A 88 3.87 -1.09 -13.62
N ASP A 89 2.96 -2.03 -13.44
CA ASP A 89 1.66 -1.79 -12.82
C ASP A 89 1.77 -1.59 -11.30
N LEU A 90 0.83 -0.86 -10.75
CA LEU A 90 0.56 -0.78 -9.32
C LEU A 90 -0.44 -1.87 -8.94
N LEU A 91 0.07 -2.96 -8.39
CA LEU A 91 -0.75 -4.10 -8.00
C LEU A 91 -1.30 -3.90 -6.60
N THR A 92 -2.60 -4.16 -6.42
CA THR A 92 -3.25 -4.29 -5.11
C THR A 92 -3.85 -5.68 -4.92
N ILE A 93 -4.09 -6.06 -3.68
CA ILE A 93 -4.78 -7.30 -3.34
C ILE A 93 -6.25 -7.00 -3.07
N GLY A 94 -7.13 -7.65 -3.81
CA GLY A 94 -8.57 -7.49 -3.70
C GLY A 94 -9.24 -8.73 -3.09
N ILE A 95 -10.17 -8.51 -2.17
CA ILE A 95 -10.90 -9.55 -1.45
C ILE A 95 -12.33 -9.62 -1.99
N GLU A 96 -12.86 -10.83 -2.16
CA GLU A 96 -14.24 -11.04 -2.59
C GLU A 96 -15.22 -10.47 -1.54
N PRO A 97 -16.11 -9.53 -1.90
CA PRO A 97 -17.09 -9.00 -0.99
C PRO A 97 -18.11 -10.08 -0.56
N THR A 98 -18.37 -10.16 0.73
CA THR A 98 -19.38 -11.08 1.30
C THR A 98 -20.63 -10.35 1.81
N ARG A 99 -20.55 -9.01 1.91
CA ARG A 99 -21.62 -8.13 2.37
C ARG A 99 -21.42 -6.71 1.84
N PRO A 100 -22.45 -5.85 1.87
CA PRO A 100 -22.26 -4.43 1.55
C PRO A 100 -21.57 -3.72 2.73
N GLU A 101 -20.25 -3.48 2.60
CA GLU A 101 -19.45 -2.81 3.60
C GLU A 101 -19.18 -1.36 3.18
N THR A 102 -19.45 -0.40 4.07
CA THR A 102 -19.30 1.03 3.77
C THR A 102 -17.97 1.62 4.24
N ALA A 103 -17.23 0.87 5.07
CA ALA A 103 -15.92 1.29 5.56
C ALA A 103 -14.77 0.98 4.58
N TYR A 104 -15.02 0.14 3.57
CA TYR A 104 -14.00 -0.32 2.63
C TYR A 104 -14.04 0.42 1.29
N GLY A 105 -12.90 0.41 0.60
CA GLY A 105 -12.80 0.72 -0.81
C GLY A 105 -13.24 -0.48 -1.68
N TYR A 106 -13.77 -0.20 -2.84
CA TYR A 106 -14.21 -1.17 -3.85
C TYR A 106 -13.43 -0.98 -5.15
N ILE A 107 -12.92 -2.08 -5.70
CA ILE A 107 -12.10 -2.11 -6.91
C ILE A 107 -12.89 -2.84 -8.00
N GLN A 108 -13.26 -2.15 -9.07
CA GLN A 108 -13.91 -2.78 -10.23
C GLN A 108 -12.86 -3.47 -11.11
N LYS A 109 -13.07 -4.76 -11.33
CA LYS A 109 -12.26 -5.56 -12.26
C LYS A 109 -12.67 -5.28 -13.70
N GLU A 110 -11.70 -5.13 -14.62
CA GLU A 110 -11.98 -5.25 -16.06
C GLU A 110 -11.98 -6.73 -16.43
N MET A 111 -13.17 -7.28 -16.63
CA MET A 111 -13.35 -8.73 -16.82
C MET A 111 -12.77 -9.26 -18.12
N SER A 112 -12.54 -8.41 -19.11
CA SER A 112 -11.95 -8.76 -20.41
C SER A 112 -10.41 -8.69 -20.42
N GLU A 113 -9.79 -8.04 -19.41
CA GLU A 113 -8.35 -7.83 -19.32
C GLU A 113 -7.79 -8.48 -18.06
N TYR A 114 -7.32 -9.71 -18.17
CA TYR A 114 -6.71 -10.44 -17.06
C TYR A 114 -5.53 -11.31 -17.49
N GLN A 115 -4.67 -11.62 -16.54
CA GLN A 115 -3.54 -12.54 -16.70
C GLN A 115 -3.57 -13.58 -15.58
N ASN A 116 -3.16 -14.81 -15.88
CA ASN A 116 -2.96 -15.83 -14.87
C ASN A 116 -1.46 -15.89 -14.50
N ILE A 117 -1.16 -15.67 -13.23
CA ILE A 117 0.19 -15.67 -12.69
C ILE A 117 0.24 -16.72 -11.58
N ASP A 118 0.84 -17.87 -11.84
CA ASP A 118 0.99 -18.98 -10.88
C ASP A 118 -0.30 -19.41 -10.18
N GLY A 119 -1.43 -19.37 -10.92
CA GLY A 119 -2.75 -19.71 -10.40
C GLY A 119 -3.52 -18.55 -9.79
N HIS A 120 -2.91 -17.36 -9.66
CA HIS A 120 -3.58 -16.12 -9.28
C HIS A 120 -3.99 -15.32 -10.51
N ILE A 121 -5.17 -14.70 -10.45
CA ILE A 121 -5.67 -13.90 -11.56
C ILE A 121 -5.43 -12.41 -11.25
N ALA A 122 -4.61 -11.77 -12.09
CA ALA A 122 -4.44 -10.32 -12.12
C ALA A 122 -5.43 -9.73 -13.10
N TYR A 123 -6.36 -8.91 -12.63
CA TYR A 123 -7.26 -8.12 -13.47
C TYR A 123 -6.74 -6.70 -13.61
N ARG A 124 -6.96 -6.09 -14.77
CA ARG A 124 -6.87 -4.65 -14.91
C ARG A 124 -7.92 -3.99 -14.02
N VAL A 125 -7.56 -2.90 -13.34
CA VAL A 125 -8.54 -2.11 -12.58
C VAL A 125 -9.23 -1.13 -13.51
N LYS A 126 -10.56 -1.12 -13.45
CA LYS A 126 -11.41 -0.20 -14.21
C LYS A 126 -11.74 1.05 -13.42
N THR A 127 -12.14 0.89 -12.16
CA THR A 127 -12.41 2.00 -11.24
C THR A 127 -12.09 1.62 -9.80
N PHE A 128 -11.83 2.65 -9.00
CA PHE A 128 -11.84 2.59 -7.53
C PHE A 128 -13.03 3.39 -7.01
N THR A 129 -13.65 2.92 -5.94
CA THR A 129 -14.72 3.64 -5.23
C THR A 129 -14.48 3.50 -3.74
N GLU A 130 -14.05 4.57 -3.10
CA GLU A 130 -13.70 4.55 -1.68
C GLU A 130 -14.92 4.89 -0.83
N LYS A 131 -15.21 4.05 0.16
CA LYS A 131 -16.24 4.23 1.19
C LYS A 131 -17.60 4.65 0.63
N PRO A 132 -18.25 3.81 -0.18
CA PRO A 132 -19.56 4.11 -0.79
C PRO A 132 -20.67 4.19 0.26
N SER A 133 -21.80 4.80 -0.10
CA SER A 133 -23.03 4.66 0.68
C SER A 133 -23.49 3.20 0.71
N TYR A 134 -24.32 2.83 1.70
CA TYR A 134 -24.83 1.44 1.82
C TYR A 134 -25.56 0.97 0.57
N ASP A 135 -26.41 1.81 -0.02
CA ASP A 135 -27.16 1.48 -1.24
C ASP A 135 -26.21 1.25 -2.43
N MET A 136 -25.18 2.07 -2.55
CA MET A 136 -24.13 1.88 -3.55
C MET A 136 -23.35 0.59 -3.28
N ALA A 137 -22.88 0.36 -2.06
CA ALA A 137 -22.15 -0.84 -1.67
C ALA A 137 -22.91 -2.12 -2.03
N LYS A 138 -24.24 -2.13 -1.82
CA LYS A 138 -25.10 -3.24 -2.20
C LYS A 138 -25.09 -3.49 -3.71
N VAL A 139 -25.23 -2.44 -4.51
CA VAL A 139 -25.18 -2.55 -5.98
C VAL A 139 -23.81 -3.09 -6.43
N LEU A 140 -22.71 -2.62 -5.83
CA LEU A 140 -21.37 -3.08 -6.18
C LEU A 140 -21.16 -4.57 -5.86
N VAL A 141 -21.64 -5.04 -4.69
CA VAL A 141 -21.59 -6.45 -4.31
C VAL A 141 -22.44 -7.31 -5.23
N ASP A 142 -23.69 -6.92 -5.47
CA ASP A 142 -24.65 -7.65 -6.29
C ASP A 142 -24.19 -7.80 -7.77
N SER A 143 -23.38 -6.87 -8.27
CA SER A 143 -22.82 -6.92 -9.63
C SER A 143 -21.81 -8.06 -9.85
N GLY A 144 -21.10 -8.50 -8.79
CA GLY A 144 -20.03 -9.49 -8.87
C GLY A 144 -18.73 -9.00 -9.54
N GLU A 145 -18.68 -7.75 -9.98
CA GLU A 145 -17.52 -7.17 -10.67
C GLU A 145 -16.49 -6.55 -9.74
N PHE A 146 -16.84 -6.33 -8.46
CA PHE A 146 -16.02 -5.60 -7.51
C PHE A 146 -15.32 -6.51 -6.50
N LEU A 147 -14.18 -6.06 -6.03
CA LEU A 147 -13.43 -6.62 -4.89
C LEU A 147 -13.30 -5.52 -3.83
N TRP A 148 -13.21 -5.91 -2.55
CA TRP A 148 -12.77 -4.97 -1.52
C TRP A 148 -11.28 -4.67 -1.66
N ASN A 149 -10.90 -3.42 -1.48
CA ASN A 149 -9.51 -3.02 -1.37
C ASN A 149 -8.97 -3.42 0.01
N SER A 150 -8.02 -4.34 0.05
CA SER A 150 -7.42 -4.78 1.31
C SER A 150 -6.41 -3.80 1.90
N GLY A 151 -6.01 -2.76 1.14
CA GLY A 151 -4.91 -1.87 1.54
C GLY A 151 -3.53 -2.53 1.45
N ILE A 152 -3.43 -3.72 0.87
CA ILE A 152 -2.16 -4.39 0.59
C ILE A 152 -1.76 -4.10 -0.85
N PHE A 153 -0.56 -3.54 -1.03
CA PHE A 153 -0.05 -3.15 -2.35
C PHE A 153 1.29 -3.82 -2.62
N VAL A 154 1.53 -4.12 -3.90
CA VAL A 154 2.81 -4.71 -4.35
C VAL A 154 3.22 -4.04 -5.66
N TRP A 155 4.40 -3.45 -5.69
CA TRP A 155 4.92 -2.77 -6.87
C TRP A 155 6.44 -2.63 -6.87
N ASN A 156 6.99 -2.37 -8.04
CA ASN A 156 8.37 -1.93 -8.16
C ASN A 156 8.50 -0.48 -7.68
N VAL A 157 9.59 -0.17 -6.98
CA VAL A 157 9.83 1.17 -6.40
C VAL A 157 9.88 2.28 -7.46
N LYS A 158 10.36 1.97 -8.69
CA LYS A 158 10.37 2.93 -9.81
C LYS A 158 8.96 3.25 -10.27
N SER A 159 8.08 2.23 -10.32
CA SER A 159 6.70 2.38 -10.76
C SER A 159 5.93 3.32 -9.84
N ILE A 160 5.98 3.09 -8.53
CA ILE A 160 5.25 3.95 -7.58
C ILE A 160 5.82 5.38 -7.56
N LYS A 161 7.14 5.56 -7.63
CA LYS A 161 7.73 6.90 -7.70
C LYS A 161 7.25 7.66 -8.95
N ARG A 162 7.27 7.02 -10.12
CA ARG A 162 6.77 7.62 -11.37
C ARG A 162 5.29 7.98 -11.30
N GLU A 163 4.44 7.09 -10.78
CA GLU A 163 3.01 7.38 -10.63
C GLU A 163 2.75 8.49 -9.60
N MET A 164 3.54 8.55 -8.51
CA MET A 164 3.47 9.69 -7.58
C MET A 164 3.88 11.01 -8.24
N GLU A 165 4.91 11.02 -9.08
CA GLU A 165 5.32 12.22 -9.84
C GLU A 165 4.19 12.73 -10.75
N GLY A 166 3.43 11.82 -11.36
CA GLY A 166 2.29 12.16 -12.21
C GLY A 166 1.04 12.58 -11.46
N CYS A 167 0.70 11.87 -10.38
CA CYS A 167 -0.56 12.03 -9.65
C CYS A 167 -0.47 12.96 -8.43
N LEU A 168 0.68 13.01 -7.77
CA LEU A 168 0.95 13.76 -6.53
C LEU A 168 2.31 14.49 -6.60
N PRO A 169 2.54 15.39 -7.58
CA PRO A 169 3.85 16.02 -7.79
C PRO A 169 4.35 16.80 -6.57
N GLU A 170 3.47 17.37 -5.76
CA GLU A 170 3.84 18.07 -4.53
C GLU A 170 4.50 17.11 -3.53
N VAL A 171 3.89 15.96 -3.28
CA VAL A 171 4.45 14.92 -2.39
C VAL A 171 5.74 14.35 -3.00
N ALA A 172 5.71 13.94 -4.27
CA ALA A 172 6.86 13.36 -4.95
C ALA A 172 8.09 14.28 -4.91
N ASN A 173 7.92 15.58 -5.14
CA ASN A 173 9.01 16.56 -5.09
C ASN A 173 9.62 16.71 -3.70
N LEU A 174 8.81 16.73 -2.64
CA LEU A 174 9.30 16.81 -1.26
C LEU A 174 10.24 15.66 -0.94
N PHE A 175 9.86 14.43 -1.26
CA PHE A 175 10.67 13.27 -0.92
C PHE A 175 11.85 13.03 -1.86
N SER A 176 11.75 13.38 -3.15
CA SER A 176 12.86 13.25 -4.10
C SER A 176 14.04 14.19 -3.81
N GLN A 177 13.76 15.37 -3.26
CA GLN A 177 14.82 16.29 -2.82
C GLN A 177 15.61 15.76 -1.61
N GLY A 178 15.11 14.72 -0.95
CA GLY A 178 15.72 14.06 0.19
C GLY A 178 16.87 13.11 -0.16
N ASP A 179 17.14 12.81 -1.42
CA ASP A 179 18.10 11.78 -1.85
C ASP A 179 19.49 11.93 -1.20
N LYS A 180 19.97 13.14 -0.99
CA LYS A 180 21.25 13.42 -0.33
C LYS A 180 21.26 13.25 1.18
N TYR A 181 20.11 13.03 1.80
CA TYR A 181 19.95 12.92 3.25
C TYR A 181 19.63 11.49 3.71
N TYR A 182 19.03 10.66 2.84
CA TYR A 182 18.67 9.29 3.20
C TYR A 182 19.89 8.49 3.66
N TYR A 183 19.72 7.73 4.73
CA TYR A 183 20.77 6.96 5.43
C TYR A 183 21.91 7.82 6.01
N THR A 184 21.68 9.10 6.30
CA THR A 184 22.61 9.98 7.00
C THR A 184 21.99 10.46 8.31
N ASP A 185 22.81 11.04 9.18
CA ASP A 185 22.39 11.68 10.45
C ASP A 185 21.45 12.88 10.25
N LYS A 186 21.31 13.37 9.03
CA LYS A 186 20.46 14.51 8.67
C LYS A 186 19.08 14.10 8.14
N GLU A 187 18.83 12.80 7.96
CA GLU A 187 17.58 12.29 7.40
C GLU A 187 16.37 12.75 8.22
N GLN A 188 16.38 12.51 9.53
CA GLN A 188 15.24 12.85 10.36
C GLN A 188 14.94 14.37 10.37
N ALA A 189 15.97 15.20 10.48
CA ALA A 189 15.79 16.65 10.44
C ALA A 189 15.21 17.15 9.09
N TYR A 190 15.57 16.48 8.00
CA TYR A 190 14.98 16.74 6.69
C TYR A 190 13.51 16.34 6.65
N ILE A 191 13.16 15.14 7.11
CA ILE A 191 11.79 14.63 7.18
C ILE A 191 10.92 15.55 8.04
N ASP A 192 11.40 15.96 9.22
CA ASP A 192 10.68 16.88 10.11
C ASP A 192 10.35 18.21 9.41
N THR A 193 11.24 18.67 8.55
CA THR A 193 11.05 19.92 7.80
C THR A 193 9.99 19.77 6.73
N ILE A 194 10.07 18.75 5.86
CA ILE A 194 9.16 18.61 4.71
C ILE A 194 7.74 18.23 5.10
N TYR A 195 7.55 17.55 6.24
CA TYR A 195 6.21 17.18 6.71
C TYR A 195 5.34 18.38 7.10
N ASN A 196 5.93 19.56 7.36
CA ASN A 196 5.16 20.79 7.60
C ASN A 196 4.33 21.18 6.38
N ASP A 197 4.90 21.04 5.19
CA ASP A 197 4.30 21.44 3.92
C ASP A 197 3.65 20.23 3.18
N CYS A 198 3.82 19.03 3.71
CA CYS A 198 3.33 17.82 3.05
C CYS A 198 1.80 17.71 3.12
N PRO A 199 1.09 17.53 2.01
CA PRO A 199 -0.34 17.30 1.99
C PRO A 199 -0.74 16.04 2.76
N SER A 200 -1.92 16.07 3.40
CA SER A 200 -2.51 14.87 4.04
C SER A 200 -3.46 14.19 3.06
N ILE A 201 -3.01 13.10 2.46
CA ILE A 201 -3.77 12.37 1.45
C ILE A 201 -3.46 10.86 1.50
N SER A 202 -4.47 10.00 1.30
CA SER A 202 -4.23 8.56 1.18
C SER A 202 -3.65 8.20 -0.20
N ILE A 203 -2.96 7.07 -0.26
CA ILE A 203 -2.47 6.51 -1.52
C ILE A 203 -3.62 6.16 -2.46
N ASP A 204 -4.76 5.74 -1.90
CA ASP A 204 -5.95 5.39 -2.66
C ASP A 204 -6.48 6.58 -3.44
N TYR A 205 -6.79 7.70 -2.76
CA TYR A 205 -7.26 8.94 -3.42
C TYR A 205 -6.18 9.65 -4.23
N GLY A 206 -4.94 9.59 -3.77
CA GLY A 206 -3.84 10.32 -4.37
C GLY A 206 -3.32 9.69 -5.65
N VAL A 207 -3.27 8.36 -5.69
CA VAL A 207 -2.64 7.61 -6.79
C VAL A 207 -3.57 6.55 -7.37
N MET A 208 -4.11 5.63 -6.55
CA MET A 208 -4.81 4.46 -7.06
C MET A 208 -6.08 4.78 -7.85
N GLU A 209 -6.83 5.81 -7.46
CA GLU A 209 -8.00 6.30 -8.21
C GLU A 209 -7.65 7.08 -9.48
N ARG A 210 -6.41 7.56 -9.61
CA ARG A 210 -5.99 8.45 -10.71
C ARG A 210 -5.13 7.76 -11.75
N THR A 211 -4.38 6.74 -11.34
CA THR A 211 -3.51 6.02 -12.26
C THR A 211 -4.29 5.14 -13.22
N SER A 212 -3.85 5.09 -14.47
CA SER A 212 -4.31 4.10 -15.45
C SER A 212 -3.55 2.77 -15.38
N LYS A 213 -2.63 2.61 -14.43
CA LYS A 213 -1.74 1.44 -14.32
C LYS A 213 -2.02 0.58 -13.09
N ALA A 214 -3.24 0.60 -12.57
CA ALA A 214 -3.62 -0.26 -11.47
C ALA A 214 -4.03 -1.66 -11.96
N SER A 215 -3.55 -2.69 -11.25
CA SER A 215 -3.97 -4.08 -11.39
C SER A 215 -4.39 -4.64 -10.04
N VAL A 216 -5.26 -5.66 -10.02
CA VAL A 216 -5.71 -6.28 -8.77
C VAL A 216 -5.59 -7.80 -8.84
N PHE A 217 -4.93 -8.41 -7.84
CA PHE A 217 -4.99 -9.85 -7.59
C PHE A 217 -6.21 -10.17 -6.74
N LYS A 218 -7.07 -11.07 -7.24
CA LYS A 218 -8.14 -11.64 -6.43
C LYS A 218 -7.56 -12.63 -5.42
N ALA A 219 -7.85 -12.43 -4.13
CA ALA A 219 -7.36 -13.27 -3.05
C ALA A 219 -8.49 -13.74 -2.11
N SER A 220 -8.24 -14.87 -1.41
CA SER A 220 -9.22 -15.51 -0.51
C SER A 220 -8.55 -16.12 0.74
N PHE A 221 -7.55 -15.44 1.30
CA PHE A 221 -6.79 -15.92 2.47
C PHE A 221 -7.43 -15.59 3.83
N GLY A 222 -8.70 -15.20 3.86
CA GLY A 222 -9.40 -14.86 5.08
C GLY A 222 -8.87 -13.57 5.72
N TRP A 223 -9.12 -12.45 5.06
CA TRP A 223 -8.70 -11.11 5.46
C TRP A 223 -9.79 -10.36 6.22
N SER A 224 -9.39 -9.60 7.23
CA SER A 224 -10.19 -8.59 7.92
C SER A 224 -9.31 -7.43 8.37
N ASP A 225 -9.82 -6.19 8.28
CA ASP A 225 -9.16 -5.01 8.83
C ASP A 225 -9.37 -4.81 10.34
N LEU A 226 -10.24 -5.66 10.96
CA LEU A 226 -10.65 -5.56 12.36
C LEU A 226 -11.19 -4.18 12.75
N GLY A 227 -11.69 -3.41 11.77
CA GLY A 227 -12.13 -2.02 11.96
C GLY A 227 -13.49 -1.87 12.66
N THR A 228 -14.26 -2.97 12.81
CA THR A 228 -15.57 -2.97 13.44
C THR A 228 -15.72 -4.10 14.47
N TRP A 229 -16.63 -3.95 15.46
CA TRP A 229 -16.92 -5.02 16.40
C TRP A 229 -17.46 -6.29 15.72
N GLU A 230 -18.17 -6.15 14.60
CA GLU A 230 -18.66 -7.28 13.81
C GLU A 230 -17.55 -8.08 13.14
N SER A 231 -16.41 -7.45 12.84
CA SER A 231 -15.25 -8.12 12.23
C SER A 231 -14.42 -8.92 13.24
N LEU A 232 -14.71 -8.81 14.55
CA LEU A 232 -14.04 -9.55 15.63
C LEU A 232 -14.74 -10.87 15.99
N TYR A 233 -15.95 -11.11 15.51
CA TYR A 233 -16.78 -12.30 15.75
C TYR A 233 -17.07 -13.05 14.45
#